data_72a0dcfa383520b55c7fc3fcb17c001a
#
_entry.id   72a0dcfa383520b55c7fc3fcb17c001a
#
_cell.length_a   1.000
_cell.length_b   1.000
_cell.length_c   1.000
_cell.angle_alpha   90.00
_cell.angle_beta   90.00
_cell.angle_gamma   90.00
#
_symmetry.space_group_name_H-M   'P 1'
#
loop_
_entity.id
_entity.type
_entity.pdbx_description
1 polymer ?
#
loop_
_entity_poly.entity_id
_entity_poly.type
_entity_poly.pdbx_seq_one_letter_code
_entity_poly.pdbx_strand_id
1 'polypeptide(L)'
;IYGMNSANGAVIVTTKKGATGKPRITLNANVGITSPTNVPEMANARQYMTMRNEAEINAGRPAYITKDELTKWQQGAPGYESVDLYDAVFNKHATQFQTTLSLEGGTDKVSYYGSFGYATDNSLLKNNALTYDKYTFRSNVSLKITKDLTASINLGGRYDTTNRPWFPFYDIFKSTRVNPPTTSIYANDNPDYYNNFSYVPNPAAMIDADYTGSAKERNKNLQTQFALEYNIPYVKGLKVKGTFIYDYNNYGYKATRKGFKTYTYGEYTGEYTAADA
;
A
#
# COMPACT_ATOMS: atom_id res chain seq x y z
N ILE A 1 32.25 -11.71 -14.90
CA ILE A 1 32.78 -12.31 -13.70
C ILE A 1 31.86 -11.97 -12.52
N TYR A 2 30.63 -12.44 -12.61
CA TYR A 2 29.57 -12.09 -11.65
C TYR A 2 29.13 -13.32 -10.82
N GLY A 3 29.96 -14.36 -10.77
CA GLY A 3 29.72 -15.59 -10.02
C GLY A 3 28.66 -16.50 -10.63
N MET A 4 28.44 -17.66 -9.99
CA MET A 4 27.51 -18.70 -10.47
C MET A 4 26.05 -18.25 -10.50
N ASN A 5 25.67 -17.29 -9.66
CA ASN A 5 24.30 -16.76 -9.60
C ASN A 5 23.90 -15.92 -10.84
N SER A 6 24.83 -15.58 -11.72
CA SER A 6 24.58 -14.82 -12.94
C SER A 6 24.56 -15.67 -14.22
N ALA A 7 24.45 -16.99 -14.09
CA ALA A 7 24.36 -17.90 -15.24
C ALA A 7 23.17 -17.57 -16.18
N ASN A 8 22.09 -17.00 -15.67
CA ASN A 8 20.92 -16.57 -16.43
C ASN A 8 20.93 -15.07 -16.82
N GLY A 9 22.07 -14.40 -16.68
CA GLY A 9 22.25 -12.98 -16.96
C GLY A 9 22.39 -12.14 -15.68
N ALA A 10 22.90 -10.92 -15.86
CA ALA A 10 23.04 -9.95 -14.78
C ALA A 10 22.57 -8.57 -15.23
N VAL A 11 21.82 -7.87 -14.37
CA VAL A 11 21.47 -6.46 -14.55
C VAL A 11 22.44 -5.63 -13.73
N ILE A 12 23.28 -4.85 -14.40
CA ILE A 12 24.28 -4.00 -13.75
C ILE A 12 23.69 -2.58 -13.61
N VAL A 13 23.49 -2.14 -12.38
CA VAL A 13 23.02 -0.79 -12.09
C VAL A 13 24.19 0.05 -11.64
N THR A 14 24.51 1.09 -12.43
CA THR A 14 25.50 2.11 -12.05
C THR A 14 24.77 3.31 -11.48
N THR A 15 25.03 3.63 -10.22
CA THR A 15 24.42 4.78 -9.55
C THR A 15 25.09 6.09 -10.01
N LYS A 16 24.35 7.20 -9.92
CA LYS A 16 24.91 8.54 -10.21
C LYS A 16 26.14 8.80 -9.34
N LYS A 17 27.17 9.30 -9.97
CA LYS A 17 28.41 9.77 -9.33
C LYS A 17 28.47 11.28 -9.45
N GLY A 18 29.21 11.93 -8.54
CA GLY A 18 29.53 13.37 -8.71
C GLY A 18 30.33 13.59 -9.99
N ALA A 19 30.09 14.71 -10.63
CA ALA A 19 30.86 15.19 -11.78
C ALA A 19 31.79 16.34 -11.37
N THR A 20 32.93 16.47 -12.03
CA THR A 20 33.80 17.65 -11.88
C THR A 20 33.04 18.90 -12.34
N GLY A 21 33.01 19.93 -11.51
CA GLY A 21 32.34 21.18 -11.82
C GLY A 21 31.73 21.86 -10.62
N LYS A 22 31.06 22.98 -10.87
CA LYS A 22 30.34 23.74 -9.82
C LYS A 22 29.24 22.88 -9.20
N PRO A 23 28.95 23.07 -7.90
CA PRO A 23 27.85 22.38 -7.26
C PRO A 23 26.53 22.64 -7.99
N ARG A 24 25.76 21.56 -8.24
CA ARG A 24 24.42 21.61 -8.82
C ARG A 24 23.42 20.97 -7.87
N ILE A 25 22.40 21.74 -7.53
CA ILE A 25 21.26 21.25 -6.75
C ILE A 25 20.11 21.00 -7.70
N THR A 26 19.45 19.86 -7.56
CA THR A 26 18.28 19.49 -8.35
C THR A 26 17.17 19.03 -7.40
N LEU A 27 16.00 19.65 -7.57
CA LEU A 27 14.76 19.23 -6.91
C LEU A 27 13.81 18.66 -7.95
N ASN A 28 13.35 17.45 -7.72
CA ASN A 28 12.26 16.83 -8.49
C ASN A 28 11.09 16.60 -7.56
N ALA A 29 9.90 16.96 -7.98
CA ALA A 29 8.66 16.69 -7.25
C ALA A 29 7.60 16.20 -8.25
N ASN A 30 6.91 15.12 -7.90
CA ASN A 30 5.86 14.51 -8.69
C ASN A 30 4.64 14.29 -7.82
N VAL A 31 3.48 14.60 -8.36
CA VAL A 31 2.17 14.27 -7.79
C VAL A 31 1.47 13.34 -8.77
N GLY A 32 0.95 12.25 -8.26
CA GLY A 32 0.17 11.28 -9.04
C GLY A 32 -1.22 11.11 -8.45
N ILE A 33 -2.17 10.78 -9.31
CA ILE A 33 -3.51 10.35 -8.94
C ILE A 33 -3.69 8.94 -9.49
N THR A 34 -3.99 8.01 -8.60
CA THR A 34 -4.27 6.61 -8.94
C THR A 34 -5.77 6.38 -8.92
N SER A 35 -6.29 5.71 -9.93
CA SER A 35 -7.69 5.29 -10.03
C SER A 35 -7.75 3.82 -10.43
N PRO A 36 -8.74 3.05 -9.98
CA PRO A 36 -8.93 1.69 -10.47
C PRO A 36 -9.26 1.74 -11.97
N THR A 37 -8.65 0.85 -12.74
CA THR A 37 -8.91 0.75 -14.18
C THR A 37 -10.27 0.12 -14.48
N ASN A 38 -10.75 -0.73 -13.59
CA ASN A 38 -12.06 -1.36 -13.66
C ASN A 38 -12.55 -1.69 -12.24
N VAL A 39 -13.78 -1.31 -11.97
CA VAL A 39 -14.54 -1.75 -10.79
C VAL A 39 -15.72 -2.55 -11.30
N PRO A 40 -15.80 -3.87 -11.03
CA PRO A 40 -16.94 -4.67 -11.45
C PRO A 40 -18.23 -4.11 -10.85
N GLU A 41 -19.22 -3.88 -11.71
CA GLU A 41 -20.56 -3.50 -11.29
C GLU A 41 -21.22 -4.66 -10.54
N MET A 42 -21.76 -4.34 -9.36
CA MET A 42 -22.50 -5.29 -8.54
C MET A 42 -24.00 -5.09 -8.72
N ALA A 43 -24.76 -6.16 -8.53
CA ALA A 43 -26.21 -6.06 -8.49
C ALA A 43 -26.64 -5.13 -7.35
N ASN A 44 -27.55 -4.20 -7.63
CA ASN A 44 -28.20 -3.41 -6.59
C ASN A 44 -29.25 -4.25 -5.83
N ALA A 45 -29.81 -3.75 -4.73
CA ALA A 45 -30.73 -4.48 -3.87
C ALA A 45 -31.98 -4.99 -4.66
N ARG A 46 -32.52 -4.17 -5.57
CA ARG A 46 -33.64 -4.58 -6.41
C ARG A 46 -33.29 -5.78 -7.29
N GLN A 47 -32.17 -5.70 -7.99
CA GLN A 47 -31.69 -6.79 -8.85
C GLN A 47 -31.40 -8.05 -8.03
N TYR A 48 -30.71 -7.88 -6.91
CA TYR A 48 -30.36 -8.98 -6.00
C TYR A 48 -31.62 -9.70 -5.50
N MET A 49 -32.63 -8.98 -5.00
CA MET A 49 -33.86 -9.56 -4.47
C MET A 49 -34.73 -10.20 -5.57
N THR A 50 -34.74 -9.62 -6.78
CA THR A 50 -35.42 -10.22 -7.94
C THR A 50 -34.78 -11.55 -8.29
N MET A 51 -33.44 -11.58 -8.47
CA MET A 51 -32.72 -12.79 -8.80
C MET A 51 -32.82 -13.86 -7.68
N ARG A 52 -32.85 -13.42 -6.43
CA ARG A 52 -33.00 -14.33 -5.28
C ARG A 52 -34.38 -15.01 -5.31
N ASN A 53 -35.45 -14.28 -5.59
CA ASN A 53 -36.79 -14.85 -5.75
C ASN A 53 -36.84 -15.83 -6.91
N GLU A 54 -36.27 -15.49 -8.06
CA GLU A 54 -36.22 -16.36 -9.24
C GLU A 54 -35.46 -17.66 -8.94
N ALA A 55 -34.34 -17.56 -8.21
CA ALA A 55 -33.53 -18.72 -7.81
C ALA A 55 -34.32 -19.69 -6.91
N GLU A 56 -35.08 -19.18 -5.95
CA GLU A 56 -35.93 -20.03 -5.09
C GLU A 56 -37.05 -20.69 -5.87
N ILE A 57 -37.74 -19.93 -6.69
CA ILE A 57 -38.83 -20.46 -7.54
C ILE A 57 -38.32 -21.53 -8.51
N ASN A 58 -37.20 -21.28 -9.17
CA ASN A 58 -36.57 -22.24 -10.10
C ASN A 58 -36.08 -23.52 -9.39
N ALA A 59 -35.77 -23.42 -8.10
CA ALA A 59 -35.45 -24.57 -7.28
C ALA A 59 -36.67 -25.30 -6.68
N GLY A 60 -37.88 -24.92 -7.07
CA GLY A 60 -39.15 -25.51 -6.60
C GLY A 60 -39.51 -25.07 -5.16
N ARG A 61 -38.93 -24.00 -4.65
CA ARG A 61 -39.22 -23.45 -3.33
C ARG A 61 -40.12 -22.21 -3.44
N PRO A 62 -40.78 -21.81 -2.32
CA PRO A 62 -41.48 -20.52 -2.28
C PRO A 62 -40.53 -19.36 -2.58
N ALA A 63 -41.08 -18.26 -3.10
CA ALA A 63 -40.31 -17.03 -3.25
C ALA A 63 -39.69 -16.60 -1.93
N TYR A 64 -38.44 -16.08 -1.99
CA TYR A 64 -37.67 -15.64 -0.82
C TYR A 64 -38.37 -14.50 -0.05
N ILE A 65 -38.95 -13.56 -0.80
CA ILE A 65 -39.74 -12.44 -0.25
C ILE A 65 -41.06 -12.33 -1.00
N THR A 66 -42.04 -11.70 -0.37
CA THR A 66 -43.36 -11.44 -0.97
C THR A 66 -43.27 -10.43 -2.11
N LYS A 67 -44.33 -10.38 -2.96
CA LYS A 67 -44.44 -9.37 -4.03
C LYS A 67 -44.45 -7.94 -3.47
N ASP A 68 -45.13 -7.73 -2.35
CA ASP A 68 -45.24 -6.42 -1.72
C ASP A 68 -43.87 -5.97 -1.18
N GLU A 69 -43.12 -6.88 -0.59
CA GLU A 69 -41.75 -6.62 -0.11
C GLU A 69 -40.80 -6.39 -1.28
N LEU A 70 -40.89 -7.16 -2.35
CA LEU A 70 -40.10 -6.91 -3.56
C LEU A 70 -40.38 -5.53 -4.15
N THR A 71 -41.65 -5.08 -4.10
CA THR A 71 -42.03 -3.73 -4.54
C THR A 71 -41.37 -2.64 -3.70
N LYS A 72 -41.24 -2.84 -2.38
CA LYS A 72 -40.54 -1.88 -1.49
C LYS A 72 -39.05 -1.78 -1.88
N TRP A 73 -38.38 -2.91 -2.15
CA TRP A 73 -37.01 -2.92 -2.68
C TRP A 73 -36.87 -2.24 -4.04
N GLN A 74 -37.87 -2.43 -4.91
CA GLN A 74 -37.89 -1.79 -6.21
C GLN A 74 -38.04 -0.27 -6.15
N GLN A 75 -38.74 0.23 -5.14
CA GLN A 75 -39.02 1.64 -4.92
C GLN A 75 -37.94 2.30 -4.05
N GLY A 76 -37.06 1.55 -3.39
CA GLY A 76 -36.12 2.09 -2.40
C GLY A 76 -36.85 2.73 -1.22
N ALA A 77 -37.88 2.05 -0.72
CA ALA A 77 -38.64 2.54 0.43
C ALA A 77 -37.74 2.62 1.68
N PRO A 78 -38.06 3.43 2.69
CA PRO A 78 -37.31 3.50 3.94
C PRO A 78 -37.07 2.10 4.54
N GLY A 79 -35.80 1.78 4.85
CA GLY A 79 -35.37 0.46 5.29
C GLY A 79 -35.15 -0.58 4.17
N TYR A 80 -35.39 -0.20 2.91
CA TYR A 80 -35.21 -1.03 1.72
C TYR A 80 -34.27 -0.39 0.69
N GLU A 81 -33.26 0.34 1.18
CA GLU A 81 -32.27 1.02 0.36
C GLU A 81 -31.19 0.04 -0.14
N SER A 82 -30.65 0.37 -1.29
CA SER A 82 -29.50 -0.37 -1.85
C SER A 82 -28.20 0.22 -1.34
N VAL A 83 -27.34 -0.62 -0.78
CA VAL A 83 -26.02 -0.22 -0.29
C VAL A 83 -24.95 -0.62 -1.27
N ASP A 84 -24.12 0.32 -1.72
CA ASP A 84 -22.90 0.05 -2.44
C ASP A 84 -21.76 -0.17 -1.44
N LEU A 85 -21.48 -1.46 -1.17
CA LEU A 85 -20.44 -1.84 -0.22
C LEU A 85 -19.03 -1.48 -0.70
N TYR A 86 -18.81 -1.39 -2.01
CA TYR A 86 -17.53 -0.95 -2.56
C TYR A 86 -17.34 0.54 -2.31
N ASP A 87 -18.33 1.36 -2.65
CA ASP A 87 -18.26 2.80 -2.42
C ASP A 87 -18.22 3.15 -0.91
N ALA A 88 -18.77 2.31 -0.04
CA ALA A 88 -18.67 2.49 1.41
C ALA A 88 -17.22 2.45 1.93
N VAL A 89 -16.32 1.70 1.25
CA VAL A 89 -14.97 1.37 1.74
C VAL A 89 -13.88 1.98 0.87
N PHE A 90 -14.13 2.18 -0.43
CA PHE A 90 -13.11 2.64 -1.37
C PHE A 90 -13.38 4.06 -1.86
N ASN A 91 -12.31 4.80 -2.04
CA ASN A 91 -12.29 6.07 -2.77
C ASN A 91 -12.15 5.81 -4.27
N LYS A 92 -12.68 6.71 -5.08
CA LYS A 92 -12.50 6.66 -6.55
C LYS A 92 -11.07 6.99 -6.98
N HIS A 93 -10.36 7.76 -6.15
CA HIS A 93 -9.00 8.20 -6.42
C HIS A 93 -8.15 8.13 -5.16
N ALA A 94 -6.87 7.86 -5.34
CA ALA A 94 -5.85 7.96 -4.31
C ALA A 94 -4.70 8.85 -4.79
N THR A 95 -4.01 9.49 -3.87
CA THR A 95 -2.92 10.41 -4.18
C THR A 95 -1.57 9.76 -3.92
N GLN A 96 -0.62 10.06 -4.79
CA GLN A 96 0.79 9.70 -4.64
C GLN A 96 1.63 10.97 -4.71
N PHE A 97 2.62 11.07 -3.86
CA PHE A 97 3.58 12.16 -3.89
C PHE A 97 5.00 11.60 -3.79
N GLN A 98 5.89 12.13 -4.62
CA GLN A 98 7.30 11.79 -4.58
C GLN A 98 8.13 13.03 -4.78
N THR A 99 9.15 13.23 -3.94
CA THR A 99 10.14 14.28 -4.09
C THR A 99 11.55 13.75 -3.90
N THR A 100 12.51 14.34 -4.61
CA THR A 100 13.93 14.04 -4.46
C THR A 100 14.73 15.31 -4.61
N LEU A 101 15.48 15.62 -3.56
CA LEU A 101 16.51 16.67 -3.56
C LEU A 101 17.87 16.02 -3.79
N SER A 102 18.65 16.49 -4.73
CA SER A 102 20.00 16.01 -4.97
C SER A 102 21.01 17.14 -5.15
N LEU A 103 22.24 16.89 -4.73
CA LEU A 103 23.40 17.74 -4.84
C LEU A 103 24.52 16.95 -5.51
N GLU A 104 25.12 17.49 -6.55
CA GLU A 104 26.30 16.90 -7.18
C GLU A 104 27.33 17.97 -7.48
N GLY A 105 28.61 17.60 -7.48
CA GLY A 105 29.69 18.50 -7.82
C GLY A 105 31.04 17.83 -7.62
N GLY A 106 32.11 18.61 -7.83
CA GLY A 106 33.45 18.10 -7.60
C GLY A 106 34.53 18.98 -8.18
N THR A 107 35.74 18.62 -7.85
CA THR A 107 36.99 19.12 -8.39
C THR A 107 37.71 17.98 -9.10
N ASP A 108 38.91 18.26 -9.64
CA ASP A 108 39.75 17.22 -10.23
C ASP A 108 40.16 16.12 -9.24
N LYS A 109 40.12 16.42 -7.93
CA LYS A 109 40.51 15.51 -6.86
C LYS A 109 39.34 14.84 -6.16
N VAL A 110 38.19 15.52 -6.04
CA VAL A 110 37.03 15.04 -5.29
C VAL A 110 35.80 15.18 -6.13
N SER A 111 34.99 14.12 -6.24
CA SER A 111 33.65 14.20 -6.78
C SER A 111 32.65 13.67 -5.74
N TYR A 112 31.49 14.30 -5.66
CA TYR A 112 30.47 13.95 -4.69
C TYR A 112 29.07 14.04 -5.32
N TYR A 113 28.22 13.14 -4.86
CA TYR A 113 26.79 13.13 -5.12
C TYR A 113 26.08 12.80 -3.80
N GLY A 114 25.07 13.58 -3.49
CA GLY A 114 24.16 13.32 -2.36
C GLY A 114 22.72 13.44 -2.82
N SER A 115 21.82 12.62 -2.29
CA SER A 115 20.39 12.79 -2.49
C SER A 115 19.59 12.35 -1.29
N PHE A 116 18.45 13.01 -1.11
CA PHE A 116 17.39 12.62 -0.19
C PHE A 116 16.08 12.58 -0.93
N GLY A 117 15.32 11.50 -0.74
CA GLY A 117 14.03 11.30 -1.37
C GLY A 117 12.97 10.96 -0.32
N TYR A 118 11.77 11.47 -0.55
CA TYR A 118 10.55 11.11 0.17
C TYR A 118 9.49 10.70 -0.83
N ALA A 119 8.75 9.64 -0.53
CA ALA A 119 7.57 9.25 -1.28
C ALA A 119 6.48 8.79 -0.31
N THR A 120 5.24 9.16 -0.60
CA THR A 120 4.06 8.66 0.09
C THR A 120 3.01 8.23 -0.92
N ASP A 121 2.42 7.06 -0.66
CA ASP A 121 1.35 6.49 -1.48
C ASP A 121 0.15 6.23 -0.57
N ASN A 122 -0.96 6.89 -0.86
CA ASN A 122 -2.24 6.60 -0.25
C ASN A 122 -2.95 5.52 -1.07
N SER A 123 -3.65 4.63 -0.39
CA SER A 123 -4.46 3.62 -1.05
C SER A 123 -5.85 4.14 -1.40
N LEU A 124 -6.57 3.34 -2.17
CA LEU A 124 -8.00 3.58 -2.43
C LEU A 124 -8.88 3.33 -1.20
N LEU A 125 -8.40 2.69 -0.13
CA LEU A 125 -9.19 2.53 1.09
C LEU A 125 -9.50 3.88 1.73
N LYS A 126 -10.76 4.08 2.13
CA LYS A 126 -11.20 5.30 2.84
C LYS A 126 -10.45 5.48 4.16
N ASN A 127 -10.52 6.67 4.72
CA ASN A 127 -9.92 7.06 6.01
C ASN A 127 -8.40 6.86 6.09
N ASN A 128 -7.70 6.86 4.93
CA ASN A 128 -6.28 6.57 4.85
C ASN A 128 -5.90 5.27 5.59
N ALA A 129 -6.80 4.28 5.55
CA ALA A 129 -6.65 3.03 6.29
C ALA A 129 -5.40 2.24 5.87
N LEU A 130 -4.91 2.44 4.66
CA LEU A 130 -3.66 1.88 4.16
C LEU A 130 -2.80 2.98 3.57
N THR A 131 -1.62 3.21 4.16
CA THR A 131 -0.64 4.21 3.72
C THR A 131 0.75 3.60 3.62
N TYR A 132 1.55 4.12 2.69
CA TYR A 132 2.95 3.77 2.53
C TYR A 132 3.80 5.02 2.48
N ASP A 133 4.81 5.10 3.35
CA ASP A 133 5.79 6.18 3.38
C ASP A 133 7.19 5.62 3.18
N LYS A 134 7.99 6.27 2.34
CA LYS A 134 9.36 5.87 2.02
C LYS A 134 10.30 7.04 2.05
N TYR A 135 11.38 6.87 2.78
CA TYR A 135 12.54 7.77 2.83
C TYR A 135 13.75 7.08 2.22
N THR A 136 14.47 7.77 1.38
CA THR A 136 15.70 7.27 0.78
C THR A 136 16.79 8.29 0.91
N PHE A 137 18.01 7.85 1.17
CA PHE A 137 19.18 8.71 1.05
C PHE A 137 20.28 8.00 0.26
N ARG A 138 21.12 8.78 -0.37
CA ARG A 138 22.31 8.30 -1.07
C ARG A 138 23.42 9.32 -0.94
N SER A 139 24.65 8.81 -0.72
CA SER A 139 25.86 9.61 -0.73
C SER A 139 26.96 8.81 -1.46
N ASN A 140 27.51 9.37 -2.51
CA ASN A 140 28.62 8.79 -3.26
C ASN A 140 29.74 9.83 -3.28
N VAL A 141 30.90 9.48 -2.74
CA VAL A 141 32.09 10.32 -2.71
C VAL A 141 33.25 9.55 -3.31
N SER A 142 34.01 10.20 -4.18
CA SER A 142 35.23 9.65 -4.75
C SER A 142 36.36 10.65 -4.58
N LEU A 143 37.48 10.18 -4.06
CA LEU A 143 38.68 11.00 -3.76
C LEU A 143 39.88 10.41 -4.46
N LYS A 144 40.53 11.17 -5.33
CA LYS A 144 41.86 10.88 -5.86
C LYS A 144 42.90 11.25 -4.82
N ILE A 145 43.37 10.25 -4.06
CA ILE A 145 44.39 10.43 -3.01
C ILE A 145 45.73 10.82 -3.64
N THR A 146 46.08 10.10 -4.71
CA THR A 146 47.23 10.43 -5.58
C THR A 146 46.79 10.41 -7.05
N LYS A 147 47.70 10.65 -7.99
CA LYS A 147 47.41 10.51 -9.43
C LYS A 147 47.01 9.07 -9.81
N ASP A 148 47.41 8.08 -9.02
CA ASP A 148 47.25 6.66 -9.33
C ASP A 148 46.29 5.96 -8.34
N LEU A 149 45.99 6.54 -7.16
CA LEU A 149 45.17 5.94 -6.13
C LEU A 149 43.85 6.72 -5.95
N THR A 150 42.75 6.03 -6.12
CA THR A 150 41.40 6.56 -5.89
C THR A 150 40.69 5.75 -4.82
N ALA A 151 40.16 6.46 -3.81
CA ALA A 151 39.22 5.88 -2.83
C ALA A 151 37.80 6.31 -3.14
N SER A 152 36.83 5.44 -2.93
CA SER A 152 35.43 5.80 -3.05
C SER A 152 34.60 5.17 -1.94
N ILE A 153 33.59 5.92 -1.48
CA ILE A 153 32.58 5.46 -0.55
C ILE A 153 31.21 5.73 -1.15
N ASN A 154 30.38 4.69 -1.17
CA ASN A 154 28.99 4.78 -1.60
C ASN A 154 28.12 4.32 -0.44
N LEU A 155 27.23 5.20 0.01
CA LEU A 155 26.26 4.94 1.04
C LEU A 155 24.86 5.06 0.43
N GLY A 156 23.99 4.11 0.74
CA GLY A 156 22.58 4.16 0.38
C GLY A 156 21.73 3.67 1.52
N GLY A 157 20.61 4.32 1.76
CA GLY A 157 19.69 3.90 2.78
C GLY A 157 18.24 4.08 2.33
N ARG A 158 17.41 3.19 2.83
CA ARG A 158 15.97 3.23 2.66
C ARG A 158 15.31 2.90 4.00
N TYR A 159 14.34 3.72 4.36
CA TYR A 159 13.42 3.45 5.44
C TYR A 159 12.01 3.59 4.89
N ASP A 160 11.20 2.55 5.04
CA ASP A 160 9.81 2.63 4.65
C ASP A 160 8.88 2.02 5.70
N THR A 161 7.68 2.55 5.74
CA THR A 161 6.62 2.08 6.61
C THR A 161 5.34 1.87 5.82
N THR A 162 4.65 0.77 6.11
CA THR A 162 3.28 0.52 5.68
C THR A 162 2.40 0.46 6.92
N ASN A 163 1.36 1.30 6.96
CA ASN A 163 0.31 1.18 7.96
C ASN A 163 -0.93 0.63 7.25
N ARG A 164 -1.57 -0.37 7.82
CA ARG A 164 -2.75 -1.00 7.23
C ARG A 164 -3.72 -1.48 8.29
N PRO A 165 -4.99 -1.74 7.94
CA PRO A 165 -5.93 -2.42 8.83
C PRO A 165 -5.38 -3.78 9.27
N TRP A 166 -5.92 -4.32 10.36
CA TRP A 166 -5.65 -5.69 10.75
C TRP A 166 -6.02 -6.68 9.65
N PHE A 167 -7.18 -6.49 9.03
CA PHE A 167 -7.64 -7.36 7.94
C PHE A 167 -6.80 -7.14 6.67
N PRO A 168 -6.43 -8.23 5.97
CA PRO A 168 -5.77 -8.15 4.67
C PRO A 168 -6.67 -7.43 3.64
N PHE A 169 -6.05 -6.73 2.71
CA PHE A 169 -6.77 -6.04 1.63
C PHE A 169 -7.72 -6.97 0.86
N TYR A 170 -7.28 -8.21 0.61
CA TYR A 170 -8.09 -9.21 -0.09
C TYR A 170 -9.40 -9.51 0.66
N ASP A 171 -9.37 -9.64 1.98
CA ASP A 171 -10.56 -9.95 2.76
C ASP A 171 -11.53 -8.76 2.79
N ILE A 172 -11.00 -7.54 2.89
CA ILE A 172 -11.79 -6.30 2.78
C ILE A 172 -12.49 -6.26 1.41
N PHE A 173 -11.72 -6.44 0.33
CA PHE A 173 -12.26 -6.46 -1.03
C PHE A 173 -13.28 -7.59 -1.22
N LYS A 174 -13.00 -8.79 -0.72
CA LYS A 174 -13.93 -9.92 -0.74
C LYS A 174 -15.23 -9.57 -0.03
N SER A 175 -15.16 -8.92 1.13
CA SER A 175 -16.35 -8.54 1.91
C SER A 175 -17.31 -7.65 1.10
N THR A 176 -16.79 -6.74 0.28
CA THR A 176 -17.63 -5.90 -0.59
C THR A 176 -18.31 -6.65 -1.73
N ARG A 177 -17.94 -7.92 -1.97
CA ARG A 177 -18.42 -8.72 -3.11
C ARG A 177 -19.35 -9.83 -2.72
N VAL A 178 -19.15 -10.45 -1.56
CA VAL A 178 -19.92 -11.61 -1.12
C VAL A 178 -21.11 -11.23 -0.26
N ASN A 179 -21.08 -10.07 0.37
CA ASN A 179 -22.22 -9.60 1.16
C ASN A 179 -23.31 -8.99 0.25
N PRO A 180 -24.59 -9.21 0.57
CA PRO A 180 -25.68 -8.67 -0.23
C PRO A 180 -25.81 -7.14 -0.08
N PRO A 181 -26.27 -6.44 -1.13
CA PRO A 181 -26.44 -4.98 -1.10
C PRO A 181 -27.65 -4.51 -0.30
N THR A 182 -28.27 -5.40 0.44
CA THR A 182 -29.48 -5.18 1.24
C THR A 182 -29.20 -4.95 2.72
N THR A 183 -27.93 -5.01 3.11
CA THR A 183 -27.52 -4.81 4.51
C THR A 183 -26.80 -3.48 4.64
N SER A 184 -27.33 -2.57 5.44
CA SER A 184 -26.71 -1.27 5.73
C SER A 184 -25.38 -1.45 6.48
N ILE A 185 -24.47 -0.49 6.32
CA ILE A 185 -23.16 -0.51 7.01
C ILE A 185 -23.35 -0.42 8.52
N TYR A 186 -24.28 0.37 8.97
CA TYR A 186 -24.57 0.60 10.37
C TYR A 186 -25.95 0.05 10.73
N ALA A 187 -26.08 -0.54 11.91
CA ALA A 187 -27.36 -1.00 12.41
C ALA A 187 -28.26 0.20 12.72
N ASN A 188 -29.45 0.23 12.12
CA ASN A 188 -30.39 1.35 12.20
C ASN A 188 -29.75 2.72 11.88
N ASP A 189 -28.83 2.74 10.89
CA ASP A 189 -28.07 3.92 10.44
C ASP A 189 -27.31 4.68 11.55
N ASN A 190 -27.09 4.03 12.70
CA ASN A 190 -26.33 4.60 13.79
C ASN A 190 -24.83 4.30 13.62
N PRO A 191 -23.98 5.33 13.38
CA PRO A 191 -22.56 5.13 13.09
C PRO A 191 -21.74 4.52 14.24
N ASP A 192 -22.29 4.45 15.45
CA ASP A 192 -21.63 3.81 16.60
C ASP A 192 -21.75 2.29 16.56
N TYR A 193 -22.63 1.75 15.71
CA TYR A 193 -22.95 0.33 15.67
C TYR A 193 -22.78 -0.26 14.27
N TYR A 194 -21.63 -0.85 13.98
CA TYR A 194 -21.42 -1.60 12.75
C TYR A 194 -22.39 -2.78 12.65
N ASN A 195 -23.13 -2.86 11.54
CA ASN A 195 -24.12 -3.90 11.32
C ASN A 195 -23.48 -5.28 11.19
N ASN A 196 -24.19 -6.29 11.67
CA ASN A 196 -23.79 -7.69 11.58
C ASN A 196 -24.03 -8.21 10.14
N PHE A 197 -22.97 -8.67 9.49
CA PHE A 197 -23.02 -9.24 8.14
C PHE A 197 -22.95 -10.77 8.20
N SER A 198 -23.79 -11.43 7.41
CA SER A 198 -23.99 -12.87 7.51
C SER A 198 -22.88 -13.73 6.92
N TYR A 199 -22.11 -13.22 5.95
CA TYR A 199 -21.16 -14.02 5.18
C TYR A 199 -19.69 -13.73 5.53
N VAL A 200 -19.33 -12.47 5.58
CA VAL A 200 -17.97 -11.99 5.88
C VAL A 200 -18.12 -10.73 6.73
N PRO A 201 -17.21 -10.43 7.66
CA PRO A 201 -17.32 -9.24 8.50
C PRO A 201 -17.59 -7.96 7.70
N ASN A 202 -18.24 -7.01 8.35
CA ASN A 202 -18.60 -5.71 7.79
C ASN A 202 -17.36 -5.00 7.22
N PRO A 203 -17.33 -4.64 5.92
CA PRO A 203 -16.12 -4.12 5.29
C PRO A 203 -15.70 -2.75 5.82
N ALA A 204 -16.64 -1.93 6.28
CA ALA A 204 -16.33 -0.64 6.90
C ALA A 204 -15.71 -0.82 8.29
N ALA A 205 -16.18 -1.79 9.08
CA ALA A 205 -15.54 -2.16 10.34
C ALA A 205 -14.11 -2.70 10.10
N MET A 206 -13.91 -3.49 9.03
CA MET A 206 -12.60 -4.07 8.70
C MET A 206 -11.52 -3.03 8.40
N ILE A 207 -11.87 -1.85 7.87
CA ILE A 207 -10.93 -0.76 7.61
C ILE A 207 -10.73 0.18 8.79
N ASP A 208 -11.55 0.06 9.83
CA ASP A 208 -11.46 0.89 11.02
C ASP A 208 -10.41 0.32 11.99
N ALA A 209 -9.23 0.95 12.00
CA ALA A 209 -8.11 0.54 12.84
C ALA A 209 -8.40 0.72 14.34
N ASP A 210 -9.27 1.67 14.71
CA ASP A 210 -9.65 1.89 16.09
C ASP A 210 -10.63 0.83 16.57
N TYR A 211 -11.37 0.23 15.68
CA TYR A 211 -12.36 -0.78 15.97
C TYR A 211 -11.80 -2.21 15.91
N THR A 212 -11.11 -2.57 14.82
CA THR A 212 -10.64 -3.95 14.59
C THR A 212 -9.14 -4.15 14.78
N GLY A 213 -8.39 -3.04 14.83
CA GLY A 213 -6.95 -3.06 14.98
C GLY A 213 -6.20 -2.75 13.68
N SER A 214 -4.88 -2.76 13.78
CA SER A 214 -3.99 -2.35 12.68
C SER A 214 -2.72 -3.19 12.65
N ALA A 215 -2.05 -3.16 11.51
CA ALA A 215 -0.70 -3.69 11.35
C ALA A 215 0.23 -2.61 10.79
N LYS A 216 1.45 -2.58 11.32
CA LYS A 216 2.51 -1.68 10.88
C LYS A 216 3.75 -2.48 10.49
N GLU A 217 4.20 -2.28 9.27
CA GLU A 217 5.42 -2.85 8.72
C GLU A 217 6.48 -1.77 8.59
N ARG A 218 7.72 -2.10 8.88
CA ARG A 218 8.86 -1.20 8.78
C ARG A 218 10.02 -1.93 8.15
N ASN A 219 10.55 -1.36 7.08
CA ASN A 219 11.76 -1.86 6.46
C ASN A 219 12.89 -0.84 6.62
N LYS A 220 14.05 -1.31 7.02
CA LYS A 220 15.28 -0.53 7.08
C LYS A 220 16.34 -1.24 6.24
N ASN A 221 16.88 -0.53 5.28
CA ASN A 221 17.94 -1.03 4.43
C ASN A 221 19.07 -0.02 4.44
N LEU A 222 20.29 -0.48 4.69
CA LEU A 222 21.51 0.30 4.57
C LEU A 222 22.48 -0.47 3.69
N GLN A 223 23.01 0.19 2.69
CA GLN A 223 24.02 -0.33 1.77
C GLN A 223 25.26 0.52 1.85
N THR A 224 26.40 -0.11 2.08
CA THR A 224 27.69 0.56 2.18
C THR A 224 28.68 -0.13 1.28
N GLN A 225 29.35 0.63 0.44
CA GLN A 225 30.43 0.14 -0.38
C GLN A 225 31.63 1.06 -0.23
N PHE A 226 32.77 0.49 0.13
CA PHE A 226 34.06 1.15 0.12
C PHE A 226 34.92 0.50 -0.94
N ALA A 227 35.60 1.28 -1.79
CA ALA A 227 36.50 0.76 -2.81
C ALA A 227 37.77 1.58 -2.90
N LEU A 228 38.88 0.86 -3.13
CA LEU A 228 40.18 1.41 -3.49
C LEU A 228 40.54 0.92 -4.89
N GLU A 229 40.90 1.83 -5.76
CA GLU A 229 41.40 1.55 -7.13
C GLU A 229 42.79 2.13 -7.30
N TYR A 230 43.74 1.30 -7.67
CA TYR A 230 45.13 1.65 -7.91
C TYR A 230 45.50 1.38 -9.36
N ASN A 231 45.89 2.42 -10.09
CA ASN A 231 46.46 2.31 -11.42
C ASN A 231 47.96 2.02 -11.26
N ILE A 232 48.44 0.89 -11.76
CA ILE A 232 49.86 0.52 -11.64
C ILE A 232 50.67 1.36 -12.62
N PRO A 233 51.56 2.27 -12.15
CA PRO A 233 52.20 3.25 -13.03
C PRO A 233 53.15 2.62 -14.06
N TYR A 234 53.69 1.46 -13.72
CA TYR A 234 54.73 0.78 -14.53
C TYR A 234 54.15 -0.10 -15.64
N VAL A 235 52.80 -0.38 -15.60
CA VAL A 235 52.14 -1.23 -16.59
C VAL A 235 50.92 -0.50 -17.13
N LYS A 236 51.07 0.05 -18.32
CA LYS A 236 50.00 0.86 -18.96
C LYS A 236 48.71 0.07 -19.06
N GLY A 237 47.63 0.62 -18.46
CA GLY A 237 46.30 0.02 -18.49
C GLY A 237 46.02 -1.02 -17.40
N LEU A 238 46.99 -1.39 -16.58
CA LEU A 238 46.76 -2.31 -15.47
C LEU A 238 46.23 -1.59 -14.25
N LYS A 239 45.10 -2.09 -13.73
CA LYS A 239 44.42 -1.59 -12.54
C LYS A 239 44.15 -2.70 -11.56
N VAL A 240 44.29 -2.40 -10.29
CA VAL A 240 43.85 -3.28 -9.18
C VAL A 240 42.76 -2.55 -8.43
N LYS A 241 41.66 -3.24 -8.16
CA LYS A 241 40.53 -2.70 -7.38
C LYS A 241 40.14 -3.65 -6.27
N GLY A 242 40.17 -3.15 -5.05
CA GLY A 242 39.59 -3.78 -3.86
C GLY A 242 38.26 -3.15 -3.52
N THR A 243 37.27 -3.96 -3.17
CA THR A 243 35.94 -3.48 -2.78
C THR A 243 35.48 -4.21 -1.54
N PHE A 244 35.06 -3.45 -0.53
CA PHE A 244 34.36 -3.94 0.66
C PHE A 244 32.91 -3.51 0.60
N ILE A 245 31.99 -4.44 0.86
CA ILE A 245 30.54 -4.19 0.84
C ILE A 245 29.97 -4.64 2.18
N TYR A 246 29.13 -3.79 2.78
CA TYR A 246 28.33 -4.13 3.94
C TYR A 246 26.91 -3.69 3.73
N ASP A 247 25.99 -4.67 3.77
CA ASP A 247 24.55 -4.46 3.62
C ASP A 247 23.84 -4.88 4.91
N TYR A 248 22.96 -4.02 5.39
CA TYR A 248 22.11 -4.28 6.54
C TYR A 248 20.64 -4.16 6.13
N ASN A 249 19.88 -5.21 6.43
CA ASN A 249 18.43 -5.25 6.22
C ASN A 249 17.74 -5.61 7.53
N ASN A 250 16.71 -4.86 7.89
CA ASN A 250 15.88 -5.13 9.04
C ASN A 250 14.40 -4.96 8.66
N TYR A 251 13.63 -5.99 8.93
CA TYR A 251 12.18 -5.98 8.81
C TYR A 251 11.55 -6.02 10.19
N GLY A 252 10.66 -5.09 10.48
CA GLY A 252 9.87 -5.05 11.70
C GLY A 252 8.38 -5.12 11.38
N TYR A 253 7.68 -6.01 12.05
CA TYR A 253 6.22 -6.14 11.97
C TYR A 253 5.61 -6.01 13.35
N LYS A 254 4.58 -5.15 13.46
CA LYS A 254 3.76 -5.02 14.67
C LYS A 254 2.30 -5.01 14.25
N ALA A 255 1.52 -5.93 14.80
CA ALA A 255 0.08 -5.96 14.60
C ALA A 255 -0.64 -5.93 15.95
N THR A 256 -1.77 -5.26 15.96
CA THR A 256 -2.71 -5.24 17.08
C THR A 256 -4.06 -5.67 16.52
N ARG A 257 -4.55 -6.80 16.99
CA ARG A 257 -5.92 -7.24 16.75
C ARG A 257 -6.77 -6.83 17.95
N LYS A 258 -7.91 -6.21 17.68
CA LYS A 258 -8.93 -5.93 18.70
C LYS A 258 -10.09 -6.91 18.49
N GLY A 259 -10.62 -7.47 19.56
CA GLY A 259 -11.93 -8.11 19.53
C GLY A 259 -12.97 -7.02 19.31
N PHE A 260 -13.89 -7.22 18.42
CA PHE A 260 -14.92 -6.24 18.09
C PHE A 260 -16.30 -6.91 18.03
N LYS A 261 -17.34 -6.10 18.15
CA LYS A 261 -18.71 -6.56 18.09
C LYS A 261 -19.39 -6.00 16.86
N THR A 262 -20.35 -6.71 16.35
CA THR A 262 -21.28 -6.21 15.33
C THR A 262 -22.69 -6.24 15.93
N TYR A 263 -23.58 -5.48 15.36
CA TYR A 263 -24.88 -5.24 15.97
C TYR A 263 -26.02 -5.52 14.99
N THR A 264 -27.11 -6.00 15.52
CA THR A 264 -28.38 -6.09 14.80
C THR A 264 -29.40 -5.29 15.56
N TYR A 265 -30.14 -4.45 14.85
CA TYR A 265 -31.25 -3.67 15.45
C TYR A 265 -32.56 -4.42 15.30
N GLY A 266 -33.27 -4.58 16.38
CA GLY A 266 -34.61 -5.17 16.41
C GLY A 266 -35.67 -4.09 16.24
N GLU A 267 -36.31 -4.00 15.08
CA GLU A 267 -37.33 -2.97 14.77
C GLU A 267 -38.53 -3.02 15.76
N TYR A 268 -38.88 -4.22 16.25
CA TYR A 268 -39.99 -4.39 17.19
C TYR A 268 -39.61 -4.12 18.64
N THR A 269 -38.35 -4.32 19.01
CA THR A 269 -37.87 -4.15 20.38
C THR A 269 -37.25 -2.77 20.61
N GLY A 270 -36.79 -2.12 19.56
CA GLY A 270 -36.02 -0.86 19.64
C GLY A 270 -34.63 -1.05 20.24
N GLU A 271 -34.10 -2.30 20.28
CA GLU A 271 -32.85 -2.63 20.96
C GLU A 271 -31.79 -3.12 19.99
N TYR A 272 -30.54 -2.86 20.36
CA TYR A 272 -29.36 -3.38 19.64
C TYR A 272 -28.90 -4.68 20.29
N THR A 273 -28.77 -5.74 19.48
CA THR A 273 -28.20 -7.01 19.91
C THR A 273 -26.77 -7.10 19.38
N ALA A 274 -25.80 -7.29 20.30
CA ALA A 274 -24.39 -7.42 19.96
C ALA A 274 -24.03 -8.87 19.67
N ALA A 275 -23.18 -9.08 18.65
CA ALA A 275 -22.54 -10.35 18.34
C ALA A 275 -21.01 -10.13 18.27
N ASP A 276 -20.23 -11.09 18.80
CA ASP A 276 -18.77 -11.12 18.63
C ASP A 276 -18.45 -11.47 17.16
N ALA A 277 -17.50 -10.76 16.55
CA ALA A 277 -17.14 -10.89 15.16
C ALA A 277 -15.63 -11.20 14.94
#